data_452ca92f5c306b9729ceb0d82e0ae065
#
_entry.id   452ca92f5c306b9729ceb0d82e0ae065
#
_cell.length_a   1.000
_cell.length_b   1.000
_cell.length_c   1.000
_cell.angle_alpha   90.00
_cell.angle_beta   90.00
_cell.angle_gamma   90.00
#
_symmetry.space_group_name_H-M   'P 1'
#
loop_
_entity.id
_entity.type
_entity.pdbx_description
1 polymer ?
#
loop_
_entity_poly.entity_id
_entity_poly.type
_entity_poly.pdbx_seq_one_letter_code
_entity_poly.pdbx_strand_id
1 'polypeptide(L)' 'MENIETHIAKDKEILDNPLISPNQRRHIEGELHELEDYAEHHKAEIEAGDHHDPS' A
#
# COMPACT_ATOMS: atom_id res chain seq x y z
N MET A 1 -13.56 -2.52 -8.57
CA MET A 1 -12.97 -2.16 -7.27
C MET A 1 -11.47 -2.37 -7.31
N GLU A 2 -10.73 -1.35 -6.98
CA GLU A 2 -9.29 -1.45 -6.99
C GLU A 2 -8.81 -2.09 -5.70
N ASN A 3 -7.81 -2.94 -5.81
CA ASN A 3 -7.21 -3.49 -4.63
C ASN A 3 -5.96 -2.69 -4.23
N ILE A 4 -5.42 -3.01 -3.07
CA ILE A 4 -4.30 -2.25 -2.52
C ILE A 4 -3.07 -2.36 -3.42
N GLU A 5 -2.85 -3.52 -4.02
CA GLU A 5 -1.70 -3.73 -4.89
C GLU A 5 -1.76 -2.82 -6.10
N THR A 6 -2.94 -2.62 -6.66
CA THR A 6 -3.13 -1.72 -7.78
C THR A 6 -2.83 -0.28 -7.37
N HIS A 7 -3.27 0.10 -6.18
CA HIS A 7 -2.99 1.42 -5.63
C HIS A 7 -1.50 1.65 -5.45
N ILE A 8 -0.82 0.66 -4.90
CA ILE A 8 0.62 0.77 -4.68
C ILE A 8 1.35 0.90 -6.00
N ALA A 9 0.95 0.11 -6.99
CA ALA A 9 1.56 0.19 -8.32
C ALA A 9 1.36 1.56 -8.95
N LYS A 10 0.16 2.11 -8.81
CA LYS A 10 -0.16 3.43 -9.33
C LYS A 10 0.68 4.50 -8.66
N ASP A 11 0.79 4.44 -7.34
CA ASP A 11 1.55 5.42 -6.60
C ASP A 11 3.02 5.37 -6.97
N LYS A 12 3.57 4.18 -7.14
CA LYS A 12 4.95 4.02 -7.57
C LYS A 12 5.16 4.61 -8.96
N GLU A 13 4.19 4.42 -9.84
CA GLU A 13 4.26 4.97 -11.18
C GLU A 13 4.28 6.50 -11.15
N ILE A 14 3.45 7.08 -10.29
CA ILE A 14 3.42 8.52 -10.14
C ILE A 14 4.74 9.04 -9.59
N LEU A 15 5.29 8.34 -8.61
CA LEU A 15 6.57 8.74 -8.03
C LEU A 15 7.72 8.66 -9.02
N ASP A 16 7.60 7.79 -10.02
CA ASP A 16 8.61 7.66 -11.05
C ASP A 16 8.56 8.81 -12.07
N ASN A 17 7.50 9.61 -12.02
CA ASN A 17 7.34 10.73 -12.92
C ASN A 17 8.23 11.89 -12.48
N PRO A 18 9.18 12.34 -13.31
CA PRO A 18 10.08 13.43 -12.93
C PRO A 18 9.40 14.79 -12.85
N LEU A 19 8.17 14.88 -13.33
CA LEU A 19 7.46 16.16 -13.39
C LEU A 19 6.61 16.45 -12.16
N ILE A 20 6.52 15.49 -11.22
CA ILE A 20 5.72 15.74 -10.03
C ILE A 20 6.43 16.74 -9.11
N SER A 21 5.66 17.53 -8.40
CA SER A 21 6.20 18.50 -7.47
C SER A 21 6.73 17.80 -6.21
N PRO A 22 7.69 18.44 -5.50
CA PRO A 22 8.18 17.87 -4.26
C PRO A 22 7.09 17.63 -3.22
N ASN A 23 6.11 18.51 -3.16
CA ASN A 23 5.00 18.36 -2.23
C ASN A 23 4.16 17.14 -2.57
N GLN A 24 3.87 16.95 -3.84
CA GLN A 24 3.13 15.81 -4.31
C GLN A 24 3.90 14.51 -4.04
N ARG A 25 5.19 14.54 -4.32
CA ARG A 25 6.03 13.38 -4.07
C ARG A 25 5.97 12.97 -2.60
N ARG A 26 6.12 13.94 -1.71
CA ARG A 26 6.09 13.66 -0.28
C ARG A 26 4.74 13.08 0.14
N HIS A 27 3.68 13.65 -0.40
CA HIS A 27 2.34 13.19 -0.08
C HIS A 27 2.12 11.74 -0.54
N ILE A 28 2.54 11.45 -1.77
CA ILE A 28 2.35 10.12 -2.32
C ILE A 28 3.25 9.10 -1.63
N GLU A 29 4.47 9.51 -1.28
CA GLU A 29 5.36 8.63 -0.52
C GLU A 29 4.74 8.26 0.82
N GLY A 30 4.11 9.21 1.48
CA GLY A 30 3.43 8.94 2.73
C GLY A 30 2.26 7.98 2.55
N GLU A 31 1.46 8.22 1.53
CA GLU A 31 0.35 7.33 1.23
C GLU A 31 0.83 5.93 0.87
N LEU A 32 1.86 5.85 0.07
CA LEU A 32 2.42 4.57 -0.34
C LEU A 32 2.92 3.80 0.87
N HIS A 33 3.59 4.48 1.77
CA HIS A 33 4.09 3.85 2.99
C HIS A 33 2.93 3.30 3.82
N GLU A 34 1.87 4.06 3.95
CA GLU A 34 0.69 3.62 4.68
C GLU A 34 0.02 2.44 4.01
N LEU A 35 -0.08 2.48 2.69
CA LEU A 35 -0.69 1.39 1.94
C LEU A 35 0.12 0.10 2.06
N GLU A 36 1.43 0.23 1.96
CA GLU A 36 2.29 -0.94 2.10
C GLU A 36 2.23 -1.52 3.50
N ASP A 37 2.18 -0.66 4.49
CA ASP A 37 2.07 -1.09 5.87
C ASP A 37 0.73 -1.80 6.09
N TYR A 38 -0.33 -1.21 5.58
CA TYR A 38 -1.65 -1.81 5.68
C TYR A 38 -1.69 -3.17 4.98
N ALA A 39 -1.13 -3.25 3.79
CA ALA A 39 -1.13 -4.49 3.03
C ALA A 39 -0.37 -5.60 3.77
N GLU A 40 0.74 -5.24 4.38
CA GLU A 40 1.52 -6.18 5.15
C GLU A 40 0.75 -6.68 6.37
N HIS A 41 0.13 -5.76 7.09
CA HIS A 41 -0.68 -6.12 8.24
C HIS A 41 -1.88 -6.97 7.84
N HIS A 42 -2.53 -6.60 6.75
CA HIS A 42 -3.68 -7.34 6.27
C HIS A 42 -3.30 -8.76 5.87
N LYS A 43 -2.16 -8.88 5.21
CA LYS A 43 -1.66 -10.19 4.81
C LYS A 43 -1.35 -11.05 6.03
N ALA A 44 -0.70 -10.47 7.02
CA ALA A 44 -0.39 -11.19 8.25
C ALA A 44 -1.67 -11.60 8.97
N GLU A 45 -2.66 -10.74 8.95
CA GLU A 45 -3.94 -11.02 9.57
C GLU A 45 -4.65 -12.17 8.88
N ILE A 46 -4.61 -12.20 7.56
CA ILE A 46 -5.22 -13.28 6.79
C ILE A 46 -4.51 -14.59 7.09
N GLU A 47 -3.18 -14.57 7.11
CA GLU A 47 -2.41 -15.76 7.41
C GLU A 47 -2.65 -16.25 8.83
N ALA A 48 -2.70 -15.33 9.77
CA ALA A 48 -3.00 -15.68 11.15
C ALA A 48 -4.42 -16.21 11.28
N GLY A 49 -5.34 -15.62 10.53
CA GLY A 49 -6.71 -16.08 10.52
C GLY A 49 -6.86 -17.49 10.00
N ASP A 50 -6.05 -17.81 9.00
CA ASP A 50 -6.06 -19.15 8.42
C ASP A 50 -5.64 -20.20 9.45
N HIS A 51 -4.70 -19.85 10.28
CA HIS A 51 -4.20 -20.73 11.33
C HIS A 51 -4.98 -20.61 12.61
N HIS A 52 -5.79 -19.59 12.68
CA HIS A 52 -6.54 -19.31 13.90
C HIS A 52 -7.60 -20.36 14.11
N ASP A 53 -7.59 -20.93 15.30
CA ASP A 53 -8.61 -21.89 15.66
C ASP A 53 -9.92 -21.17 15.91
N PRO A 54 -10.96 -21.53 15.20
CA PRO A 54 -12.26 -20.88 15.35
C PRO A 54 -12.95 -21.18 16.66
N SER A 55 -12.45 -22.06 17.44
CA SER A 55 -13.10 -22.50 18.67
C SER A 55 -13.58 -21.37 19.56
#